data_eb44781cae538cb48c7f92b9daabf04d
#
_entry.id   eb44781cae538cb48c7f92b9daabf04d
#
_cell.length_a   1.000
_cell.length_b   1.000
_cell.length_c   1.000
_cell.angle_alpha   90.00
_cell.angle_beta   90.00
_cell.angle_gamma   90.00
#
_symmetry.space_group_name_H-M   'P 1'
#
loop_
_entity.id
_entity.type
_entity.pdbx_description
1 polymer ?
#
loop_
_entity_poly.entity_id
_entity_poly.type
_entity_poly.pdbx_seq_one_letter_code
_entity_poly.pdbx_strand_id
1 'polypeptide(L)' 'MATGTVKWFNATKGFGFIQPDTGGKDVFVYISAVERAGLSNLNEGAKVSYEEMENRGKTSAENLRVG' A
#
# COMPACT_ATOMS: atom_id res chain seq x y z
N MET A 1 -0.74 7.80 11.19
CA MET A 1 -0.56 7.12 9.92
C MET A 1 0.50 6.03 10.06
N ALA A 2 0.31 4.95 9.36
CA ALA A 2 1.31 3.89 9.34
C ALA A 2 2.34 4.16 8.25
N THR A 3 3.50 3.53 8.37
CA THR A 3 4.53 3.60 7.34
C THR A 3 5.00 2.19 7.01
N GLY A 4 5.47 2.00 5.79
CA GLY A 4 5.97 0.70 5.36
C GLY A 4 6.74 0.80 4.07
N THR A 5 7.14 -0.36 3.59
CA THR A 5 7.92 -0.50 2.36
C THR A 5 7.12 -1.35 1.37
N VAL A 6 7.04 -0.91 0.13
CA VAL A 6 6.36 -1.68 -0.92
C VAL A 6 7.14 -2.96 -1.18
N LYS A 7 6.51 -4.12 -0.98
CA LYS A 7 7.13 -5.41 -1.30
C LYS A 7 7.07 -5.64 -2.80
N TRP A 8 5.91 -5.45 -3.39
CA TRP A 8 5.72 -5.49 -4.83
C TRP A 8 4.37 -4.91 -5.16
N PHE A 9 4.21 -4.46 -6.39
CA PHE A 9 2.95 -3.95 -6.88
C PHE A 9 2.82 -4.28 -8.36
N ASN A 10 1.63 -4.71 -8.76
CA ASN A 10 1.35 -5.05 -10.15
C ASN A 10 0.14 -4.26 -10.61
N ALA A 11 0.38 -3.21 -11.39
CA ALA A 11 -0.67 -2.32 -11.87
C ALA A 11 -1.64 -3.05 -12.81
N THR A 12 -1.17 -4.06 -13.53
CA THR A 12 -2.02 -4.84 -14.43
C THR A 12 -3.02 -5.69 -13.64
N LYS A 13 -2.57 -6.31 -12.56
CA LYS A 13 -3.46 -7.05 -11.68
C LYS A 13 -4.25 -6.14 -10.77
N GLY A 14 -3.76 -4.93 -10.54
CA GLY A 14 -4.46 -3.92 -9.77
C GLY A 14 -4.24 -3.95 -8.26
N PHE A 15 -3.20 -4.61 -7.79
CA PHE A 15 -2.90 -4.66 -6.36
C PHE A 15 -1.45 -5.01 -6.07
N GLY A 16 -1.07 -4.81 -4.81
CA GLY A 16 0.25 -5.19 -4.33
C GLY A 16 0.24 -5.31 -2.81
N PHE A 17 1.43 -5.34 -2.22
CA PHE A 17 1.59 -5.50 -0.78
C PHE A 17 2.63 -4.52 -0.24
N ILE A 18 2.34 -4.02 0.96
CA ILE A 18 3.24 -3.18 1.73
C ILE A 18 3.64 -3.95 2.97
N GLN A 19 4.95 -3.98 3.27
CA GLN A 19 5.47 -4.53 4.51
C GLN A 19 5.47 -3.41 5.54
N PRO A 20 4.62 -3.48 6.59
CA PRO A 20 4.63 -2.43 7.63
C PRO A 20 5.99 -2.35 8.32
N ASP A 21 6.42 -1.13 8.65
CA ASP A 21 7.67 -0.92 9.37
C ASP A 21 7.67 -1.54 10.77
N THR A 22 6.48 -1.64 11.36
CA THR A 22 6.32 -2.25 12.68
C THR A 22 6.34 -3.78 12.64
N GLY A 23 6.40 -4.36 11.45
CA GLY A 23 6.30 -5.80 11.27
C GLY A 23 4.85 -6.26 11.21
N GLY A 24 4.65 -7.55 11.30
CA GLY A 24 3.31 -8.12 11.23
C GLY A 24 2.90 -8.47 9.81
N LYS A 25 1.60 -8.55 9.59
CA LYS A 25 1.05 -8.99 8.32
C LYS A 25 1.19 -7.91 7.25
N ASP A 26 1.42 -8.35 6.02
CA ASP A 26 1.46 -7.45 4.87
C ASP A 26 0.11 -6.75 4.70
N VAL A 27 0.17 -5.52 4.23
CA VAL A 27 -1.02 -4.71 3.98
C VAL A 27 -1.29 -4.68 2.48
N PHE A 28 -2.53 -4.96 2.10
CA PHE A 28 -2.93 -4.84 0.69
C PHE A 28 -2.94 -3.39 0.25
N VAL A 29 -2.51 -3.16 -0.98
CA VAL A 29 -2.68 -1.86 -1.61
C VAL A 29 -3.31 -2.07 -2.98
N TYR A 30 -4.44 -1.42 -3.22
CA TYR A 30 -5.18 -1.56 -4.47
C TYR A 30 -4.86 -0.40 -5.40
N ILE A 31 -4.96 -0.65 -6.71
CA ILE A 31 -4.70 0.39 -7.71
C ILE A 31 -5.59 1.61 -7.52
N SER A 32 -6.82 1.43 -7.03
CA SER A 32 -7.70 2.56 -6.76
C SER A 32 -7.10 3.51 -5.72
N ALA A 33 -6.45 2.97 -4.67
CA ALA A 33 -5.80 3.80 -3.66
C ALA A 33 -4.58 4.52 -4.25
N VAL A 34 -3.83 3.84 -5.11
CA VAL A 34 -2.67 4.42 -5.80
C VAL A 34 -3.12 5.58 -6.68
N GLU A 35 -4.19 5.39 -7.44
CA GLU A 35 -4.71 6.44 -8.31
C GLU A 35 -5.26 7.63 -7.54
N ARG A 36 -5.91 7.39 -6.41
CA ARG A 36 -6.39 8.48 -5.53
C ARG A 36 -5.25 9.31 -4.98
N ALA A 37 -4.08 8.72 -4.83
CA ALA A 37 -2.90 9.43 -4.37
C ALA A 37 -2.20 10.20 -5.49
N GLY A 38 -2.73 10.14 -6.70
CA GLY A 38 -2.14 10.80 -7.87
C GLY A 38 -1.01 10.02 -8.50
N LEU A 39 -0.91 8.73 -8.19
CA LEU A 39 0.16 7.88 -8.68
C LEU A 39 -0.40 6.88 -9.70
N SER A 40 0.47 6.31 -10.51
CA SER A 40 0.08 5.28 -11.48
C SER A 40 0.66 3.92 -11.13
N ASN A 41 1.63 3.89 -10.24
CA ASN A 41 2.34 2.66 -9.88
C ASN A 41 3.06 2.88 -8.55
N LEU A 42 3.52 1.80 -7.95
CA LEU A 42 4.37 1.84 -6.76
C LEU A 42 5.61 1.01 -7.05
N ASN A 43 6.76 1.61 -6.80
CA ASN A 43 8.03 0.92 -7.01
C ASN A 43 8.35 0.00 -5.85
N GLU A 44 8.86 -1.18 -6.17
CA GLU A 44 9.33 -2.12 -5.17
C GLU A 44 10.42 -1.48 -4.32
N GLY A 45 10.29 -1.61 -3.00
CA GLY A 45 11.24 -1.01 -2.08
C GLY A 45 10.94 0.44 -1.71
N ALA A 46 9.93 1.07 -2.32
CA ALA A 46 9.58 2.45 -2.00
C ALA A 46 9.00 2.55 -0.59
N LYS A 47 9.36 3.62 0.11
CA LYS A 47 8.76 3.93 1.41
C LYS A 47 7.47 4.68 1.22
N VAL A 48 6.44 4.27 1.92
CA VAL A 48 5.12 4.87 1.83
C VAL A 48 4.53 5.10 3.22
N SER A 49 3.75 6.17 3.33
CA SER A 49 2.88 6.40 4.48
C SER A 49 1.46 6.12 4.04
N TYR A 50 0.64 5.60 4.92
CA TYR A 50 -0.72 5.23 4.57
C TYR A 50 -1.60 5.12 5.81
N GLU A 51 -2.91 5.09 5.59
CA GLU A 51 -3.86 4.76 6.62
C GLU A 51 -4.31 3.32 6.43
N GLU A 52 -4.39 2.58 7.53
CA GLU A 52 -4.86 1.19 7.48
C GLU A 52 -6.38 1.15 7.57
N MET A 53 -6.97 0.45 6.64
CA MET A 53 -8.42 0.23 6.63
C MET A 53 -8.64 -1.27 6.71
N GLU A 54 -9.43 -1.70 7.70
CA GLU A 54 -9.76 -3.10 7.85
C GLU A 54 -11.17 -3.36 7.37
N ASN A 55 -11.33 -4.38 6.53
CA ASN A 55 -12.62 -4.77 6.00
C ASN A 55 -12.65 -6.29 5.86
N ARG A 56 -13.57 -6.92 6.59
CA ARG A 56 -13.76 -8.37 6.57
C ARG A 56 -12.48 -9.15 6.85
N GLY A 57 -11.71 -8.69 7.84
CA GLY A 57 -10.47 -9.34 8.24
C GLY A 57 -9.28 -9.05 7.33
N LYS A 58 -9.45 -8.19 6.33
CA LYS A 58 -8.35 -7.79 5.44
C LYS A 58 -7.97 -6.35 5.73
N THR A 59 -6.67 -6.10 5.82
CA THR A 59 -6.15 -4.76 6.03
C THR A 59 -5.63 -4.22 4.71
N SER A 60 -6.10 -3.05 4.33
CA SER A 60 -5.67 -2.38 3.10
C SER A 60 -5.17 -0.97 3.40
N ALA A 61 -4.35 -0.44 2.50
CA ALA A 61 -3.79 0.90 2.61
C ALA A 61 -4.63 1.89 1.84
N GLU A 62 -4.89 3.04 2.47
CA GLU A 62 -5.57 4.17 1.86
C GLU A 62 -4.77 5.43 2.14
N ASN A 63 -5.06 6.50 1.42
CA ASN A 63 -4.42 7.79 1.59
C ASN A 63 -2.90 7.68 1.53
N LEU A 64 -2.42 7.07 0.46
CA LEU A 64 -1.00 6.79 0.27
C LEU A 64 -0.19 8.06 0.03
N ARG A 65 1.00 8.09 0.60
CA ARG A 65 2.01 9.11 0.31
C ARG A 65 3.35 8.43 0.15
N VAL A 66 4.02 8.74 -0.95
CA VAL A 66 5.35 8.20 -1.25
C VAL A 66 6.41 9.22 -0.84
N GLY A 67 7.45 8.73 -0.18
CA GLY A 67 8.54 9.63 0.18
C GLY A 67 9.00 9.55 1.58
#